data_ca65734c7cb646b784b047115f02bc3b
#
_entry.id   ca65734c7cb646b784b047115f02bc3b
#
_cell.length_a   1.000
_cell.length_b   1.000
_cell.length_c   1.000
_cell.angle_alpha   90.00
_cell.angle_beta   90.00
_cell.angle_gamma   90.00
#
_symmetry.space_group_name_H-M   'P 1'
#
loop_
_entity.id
_entity.type
_entity.pdbx_description
1 polymer ?
#
loop_
_entity_poly.entity_id
_entity_poly.type
_entity_poly.pdbx_seq_one_letter_code
_entity_poly.pdbx_strand_id
1 'polypeptide(L)'
;MKELEAVLVAFRESTRCDAAVWTADGSGQLAAVARSSLRLTPPETVPDANSTTPLSVNGGSMLVATVPGVKQTWLAVAPLDGETPGEKHLRMLLPFVAQLLRGAQEVEHAALELAERYEEINLLYTIGEILGRTVTLEEAASTILTEISETVGARHASILVHEAGTDMLHVVAAIGTDAHTAPPIRVDDPTCVSARVFRTQHPLTVEAGEMECEAEKPYRRGEMLSVPIMWTTPTGGEPLGVVNLSDRRSKQPYSAGDQKLVAAIATQIGTAIQNARLVKSSIEQQRLLQEMYLAHDLQMKLLPKTSIVSPEAEVAARVVPAESVGGDFYHLFRMPRNRTGVMIGDVSGHGYRAALIMALAMSASSIHAQSTKDPGEMLSTLFGSLREELSSTEMYISIFFGVIDHTAGKLRYANNGHPHAFKIDSEGSVMRLQADTPPMGLTDTAPAAGSTPWQKGADTLALFTDGIVDSRNAAGERLGEASVLDVIVRNRTKAPSKIVAAVFNLLEKHSGETPSPDDLTLLILKS
;
A
#
# COMPACT_ATOMS: atom_id res chain seq x y z
N MET A 1 56.26 0.75 -4.55
CA MET A 1 57.40 0.81 -5.50
C MET A 1 58.51 1.75 -5.03
N LYS A 2 58.25 3.04 -4.72
CA LYS A 2 59.28 4.00 -4.22
C LYS A 2 59.96 3.54 -2.92
N GLU A 3 59.25 2.90 -2.01
CA GLU A 3 59.84 2.37 -0.77
C GLU A 3 60.80 1.19 -1.02
N LEU A 4 60.46 0.32 -1.96
CA LEU A 4 61.33 -0.80 -2.36
C LEU A 4 62.61 -0.28 -2.98
N GLU A 5 62.57 0.72 -3.89
CA GLU A 5 63.74 1.35 -4.46
C GLU A 5 64.61 2.01 -3.37
N ALA A 6 63.98 2.73 -2.42
CA ALA A 6 64.70 3.35 -1.30
C ALA A 6 65.46 2.30 -0.46
N VAL A 7 64.84 1.14 -0.16
CA VAL A 7 65.46 0.01 0.56
C VAL A 7 66.64 -0.56 -0.23
N LEU A 8 66.50 -0.74 -1.57
CA LEU A 8 67.56 -1.24 -2.40
C LEU A 8 68.74 -0.27 -2.49
N VAL A 9 68.47 1.04 -2.54
CA VAL A 9 69.51 2.11 -2.53
C VAL A 9 70.25 2.12 -1.20
N ALA A 10 69.53 2.11 -0.05
CA ALA A 10 70.14 2.06 1.28
C ALA A 10 70.96 0.77 1.48
N PHE A 11 70.46 -0.36 0.99
CA PHE A 11 71.20 -1.60 0.98
C PHE A 11 72.54 -1.48 0.21
N ARG A 12 72.51 -0.85 -0.99
CA ARG A 12 73.73 -0.59 -1.79
C ARG A 12 74.73 0.28 -1.04
N GLU A 13 74.27 1.35 -0.40
CA GLU A 13 75.13 2.25 0.36
C GLU A 13 75.80 1.58 1.56
N SER A 14 75.09 0.67 2.24
CA SER A 14 75.56 -0.01 3.45
C SER A 14 76.43 -1.23 3.18
N THR A 15 76.20 -1.93 2.08
CA THR A 15 76.86 -3.24 1.79
C THR A 15 77.82 -3.20 0.61
N ARG A 16 77.85 -2.13 -0.17
CA ARG A 16 78.55 -2.07 -1.48
C ARG A 16 78.11 -3.12 -2.48
N CYS A 17 76.85 -3.57 -2.41
CA CYS A 17 76.28 -4.50 -3.34
C CYS A 17 75.10 -3.83 -4.06
N ASP A 18 75.04 -3.92 -5.39
CA ASP A 18 73.85 -3.57 -6.15
C ASP A 18 72.79 -4.64 -5.94
N ALA A 19 71.53 -4.20 -5.88
CA ALA A 19 70.39 -5.10 -5.79
C ALA A 19 69.28 -4.68 -6.78
N ALA A 20 68.56 -5.68 -7.32
CA ALA A 20 67.42 -5.47 -8.21
C ALA A 20 66.36 -6.53 -7.98
N VAL A 21 65.12 -6.14 -8.16
CA VAL A 21 63.95 -7.03 -8.14
C VAL A 21 63.35 -7.09 -9.55
N TRP A 22 63.15 -8.29 -10.03
CA TRP A 22 62.60 -8.57 -11.35
C TRP A 22 61.31 -9.38 -11.23
N THR A 23 60.37 -9.19 -12.13
CA THR A 23 59.16 -10.00 -12.28
C THR A 23 59.05 -10.51 -13.71
N ALA A 24 58.56 -11.71 -13.93
CA ALA A 24 58.23 -12.20 -15.25
C ALA A 24 56.82 -11.77 -15.65
N ASP A 25 56.65 -11.32 -16.89
CA ASP A 25 55.33 -11.11 -17.48
C ASP A 25 54.72 -12.45 -17.97
N GLY A 26 53.51 -12.38 -18.54
CA GLY A 26 52.78 -13.56 -19.06
C GLY A 26 53.49 -14.26 -20.25
N SER A 27 54.50 -13.61 -20.86
CA SER A 27 55.31 -14.20 -21.91
C SER A 27 56.63 -14.84 -21.38
N GLY A 28 56.89 -14.71 -20.06
CA GLY A 28 58.12 -15.18 -19.42
C GLY A 28 59.31 -14.20 -19.55
N GLN A 29 59.07 -12.98 -20.04
CA GLN A 29 60.12 -11.96 -20.12
C GLN A 29 60.25 -11.24 -18.78
N LEU A 30 61.52 -11.11 -18.29
CA LEU A 30 61.80 -10.44 -17.02
C LEU A 30 61.89 -8.90 -17.19
N ALA A 31 61.12 -8.20 -16.35
CA ALA A 31 61.17 -6.74 -16.23
C ALA A 31 61.65 -6.32 -14.84
N ALA A 32 62.43 -5.24 -14.76
CA ALA A 32 62.86 -4.69 -13.49
C ALA A 32 61.70 -3.95 -12.79
N VAL A 33 61.35 -4.41 -11.59
CA VAL A 33 60.35 -3.80 -10.71
C VAL A 33 60.97 -2.67 -9.89
N ALA A 34 62.15 -2.91 -9.33
CA ALA A 34 62.94 -1.95 -8.59
C ALA A 34 64.43 -2.29 -8.71
N ARG A 35 65.30 -1.26 -8.65
CA ARG A 35 66.75 -1.46 -8.71
C ARG A 35 67.54 -0.38 -7.97
N SER A 36 68.62 -0.77 -7.34
CA SER A 36 69.54 0.18 -6.70
C SER A 36 70.43 0.95 -7.68
N SER A 37 70.63 0.41 -8.89
CA SER A 37 71.39 1.03 -9.97
C SER A 37 71.00 0.47 -11.35
N LEU A 38 71.37 1.16 -12.43
CA LEU A 38 71.14 0.74 -13.81
C LEU A 38 72.02 -0.39 -14.29
N ARG A 39 72.99 -0.83 -13.47
CA ARG A 39 73.96 -1.88 -13.85
C ARG A 39 73.38 -3.28 -13.86
N LEU A 40 72.37 -3.55 -13.02
CA LEU A 40 71.72 -4.85 -12.98
C LEU A 40 70.57 -4.91 -13.98
N THR A 41 70.83 -5.56 -15.09
CA THR A 41 69.80 -5.85 -16.10
C THR A 41 69.27 -7.28 -15.89
N PRO A 42 67.98 -7.52 -16.14
CA PRO A 42 67.45 -8.86 -16.06
C PRO A 42 68.08 -9.80 -17.07
N PRO A 43 68.33 -11.07 -16.75
CA PRO A 43 68.84 -12.08 -17.69
C PRO A 43 67.76 -12.43 -18.73
N GLU A 44 68.22 -12.92 -19.92
CA GLU A 44 67.34 -13.35 -21.01
C GLU A 44 66.46 -14.57 -20.64
N THR A 45 66.93 -15.41 -19.71
CA THR A 45 66.24 -16.62 -19.27
C THR A 45 65.87 -16.49 -17.81
N VAL A 46 64.63 -16.94 -17.48
CA VAL A 46 64.11 -16.96 -16.11
C VAL A 46 64.97 -17.90 -15.26
N PRO A 47 65.57 -17.46 -14.13
CA PRO A 47 66.36 -18.29 -13.25
C PRO A 47 65.50 -19.39 -12.62
N ASP A 48 66.07 -20.57 -12.37
CA ASP A 48 65.41 -21.71 -11.80
C ASP A 48 64.87 -21.40 -10.37
N ALA A 49 63.63 -21.76 -10.09
CA ALA A 49 62.88 -21.32 -8.90
C ALA A 49 63.51 -21.76 -7.55
N ASN A 50 64.43 -22.70 -7.53
CA ASN A 50 64.95 -23.32 -6.31
C ASN A 50 66.46 -23.18 -6.12
N SER A 51 67.20 -22.39 -6.90
CA SER A 51 68.64 -22.28 -6.77
C SER A 51 69.13 -20.86 -6.48
N THR A 52 69.86 -20.68 -5.39
CA THR A 52 70.81 -19.60 -5.20
C THR A 52 72.03 -19.87 -6.11
N THR A 53 71.86 -19.64 -7.42
CA THR A 53 72.95 -19.90 -8.38
C THR A 53 73.67 -18.61 -8.68
N PRO A 54 75.03 -18.58 -8.71
CA PRO A 54 75.75 -17.48 -9.25
C PRO A 54 75.53 -17.44 -10.77
N LEU A 55 74.86 -16.38 -11.25
CA LEU A 55 74.71 -16.10 -12.67
C LEU A 55 75.81 -15.14 -13.10
N SER A 56 76.52 -15.49 -14.18
CA SER A 56 77.46 -14.56 -14.79
C SER A 56 76.74 -13.75 -15.87
N VAL A 57 76.59 -12.44 -15.66
CA VAL A 57 75.97 -11.54 -16.62
C VAL A 57 76.94 -10.38 -16.85
N ASN A 58 77.29 -10.13 -18.11
CA ASN A 58 78.20 -9.04 -18.56
C ASN A 58 79.58 -9.00 -17.85
N GLY A 59 80.15 -10.17 -17.50
CA GLY A 59 81.48 -10.26 -16.90
C GLY A 59 81.55 -10.09 -15.38
N GLY A 60 80.39 -9.96 -14.69
CA GLY A 60 80.29 -9.92 -13.26
C GLY A 60 79.48 -11.12 -12.72
N SER A 61 79.75 -11.55 -11.46
CA SER A 61 78.99 -12.60 -10.76
C SER A 61 77.86 -11.99 -9.93
N MET A 62 76.62 -12.42 -10.10
CA MET A 62 75.47 -12.05 -9.25
C MET A 62 74.80 -13.30 -8.67
N LEU A 63 74.19 -13.15 -7.49
CA LEU A 63 73.35 -14.16 -6.88
C LEU A 63 71.88 -13.76 -7.11
N VAL A 64 71.07 -14.73 -7.52
CA VAL A 64 69.64 -14.56 -7.75
C VAL A 64 68.87 -15.57 -6.91
N ALA A 65 67.81 -15.13 -6.27
CA ALA A 65 66.86 -16.01 -5.54
C ALA A 65 65.41 -15.60 -5.78
N THR A 66 64.53 -16.56 -5.75
CA THR A 66 63.09 -16.30 -5.79
C THR A 66 62.63 -15.57 -4.53
N VAL A 67 61.73 -14.63 -4.66
CA VAL A 67 61.11 -13.93 -3.53
C VAL A 67 59.99 -14.78 -2.94
N PRO A 68 60.11 -15.22 -1.67
CA PRO A 68 59.12 -16.10 -1.05
C PRO A 68 57.72 -15.46 -0.95
N GLY A 69 56.70 -16.19 -1.39
CA GLY A 69 55.29 -15.71 -1.30
C GLY A 69 54.87 -14.71 -2.37
N VAL A 70 55.74 -14.41 -3.33
CA VAL A 70 55.39 -13.55 -4.48
C VAL A 70 55.68 -14.33 -5.76
N LYS A 71 54.66 -14.55 -6.58
CA LYS A 71 54.81 -15.36 -7.82
C LYS A 71 55.71 -14.68 -8.83
N GLN A 72 56.53 -15.50 -9.51
CA GLN A 72 57.37 -15.07 -10.65
C GLN A 72 58.21 -13.82 -10.37
N THR A 73 58.77 -13.71 -9.17
CA THR A 73 59.55 -12.57 -8.73
C THR A 73 60.88 -13.02 -8.16
N TRP A 74 61.97 -12.36 -8.55
CA TRP A 74 63.37 -12.68 -8.19
C TRP A 74 64.05 -11.45 -7.62
N LEU A 75 64.90 -11.69 -6.62
CA LEU A 75 65.85 -10.72 -6.07
C LEU A 75 67.26 -11.08 -6.57
N ALA A 76 67.92 -10.13 -7.21
CA ALA A 76 69.31 -10.23 -7.61
C ALA A 76 70.19 -9.31 -6.77
N VAL A 77 71.41 -9.80 -6.40
CA VAL A 77 72.41 -9.02 -5.66
C VAL A 77 73.81 -9.24 -6.32
N ALA A 78 74.52 -8.17 -6.60
CA ALA A 78 75.84 -8.17 -7.19
C ALA A 78 76.80 -7.24 -6.46
N PRO A 79 78.05 -7.60 -6.17
CA PRO A 79 79.06 -6.75 -5.55
C PRO A 79 79.52 -5.66 -6.52
N LEU A 80 79.91 -4.49 -5.97
CA LEU A 80 80.45 -3.36 -6.78
C LEU A 80 81.92 -3.60 -7.16
N ASP A 81 82.67 -4.35 -6.36
CA ASP A 81 84.12 -4.47 -6.45
C ASP A 81 84.59 -5.81 -7.10
N GLY A 82 83.67 -6.53 -7.80
CA GLY A 82 84.02 -7.78 -8.53
C GLY A 82 84.26 -9.02 -7.70
N GLU A 83 84.08 -8.93 -6.39
CA GLU A 83 84.14 -10.12 -5.50
C GLU A 83 82.86 -10.96 -5.67
N THR A 84 82.95 -12.25 -5.33
CA THR A 84 81.73 -13.09 -5.36
C THR A 84 80.75 -12.67 -4.26
N PRO A 85 79.50 -12.34 -4.60
CA PRO A 85 78.55 -11.84 -3.60
C PRO A 85 78.33 -12.96 -2.56
N GLY A 86 78.51 -12.62 -1.30
CA GLY A 86 78.24 -13.56 -0.24
C GLY A 86 76.75 -13.81 -0.11
N GLU A 87 76.31 -15.08 -0.03
CA GLU A 87 74.93 -15.49 0.18
C GLU A 87 74.29 -14.78 1.38
N LYS A 88 75.09 -14.32 2.33
CA LYS A 88 74.69 -13.54 3.51
C LYS A 88 73.93 -12.25 3.14
N HIS A 89 74.31 -11.54 2.09
CA HIS A 89 73.70 -10.29 1.67
C HIS A 89 72.32 -10.55 1.03
N LEU A 90 72.21 -11.62 0.26
CA LEU A 90 70.94 -12.04 -0.30
C LEU A 90 69.93 -12.48 0.80
N ARG A 91 70.40 -13.30 1.74
CA ARG A 91 69.60 -13.80 2.89
C ARG A 91 69.15 -12.65 3.81
N MET A 92 69.91 -11.58 3.94
CA MET A 92 69.55 -10.42 4.73
C MET A 92 68.47 -9.57 4.04
N LEU A 93 68.56 -9.34 2.72
CA LEU A 93 67.63 -8.47 1.99
C LEU A 93 66.33 -9.15 1.60
N LEU A 94 66.36 -10.46 1.33
CA LEU A 94 65.23 -11.25 0.81
C LEU A 94 63.95 -11.14 1.68
N PRO A 95 64.00 -11.26 3.03
CA PRO A 95 62.79 -11.12 3.86
C PRO A 95 62.15 -9.74 3.77
N PHE A 96 62.94 -8.66 3.73
CA PHE A 96 62.43 -7.28 3.62
C PHE A 96 61.74 -7.03 2.28
N VAL A 97 62.38 -7.49 1.20
CA VAL A 97 61.81 -7.40 -0.15
C VAL A 97 60.51 -8.20 -0.25
N ALA A 98 60.51 -9.44 0.30
CA ALA A 98 59.31 -10.26 0.33
C ALA A 98 58.15 -9.64 1.13
N GLN A 99 58.45 -9.00 2.25
CA GLN A 99 57.45 -8.34 3.08
C GLN A 99 56.90 -7.10 2.38
N LEU A 100 57.73 -6.23 1.78
CA LEU A 100 57.30 -5.04 1.05
C LEU A 100 56.44 -5.39 -0.16
N LEU A 101 56.80 -6.40 -0.93
CA LEU A 101 56.06 -6.82 -2.10
C LEU A 101 54.71 -7.46 -1.74
N ARG A 102 54.68 -8.30 -0.70
CA ARG A 102 53.43 -8.88 -0.18
C ARG A 102 52.50 -7.78 0.34
N GLY A 103 53.00 -6.84 1.15
CA GLY A 103 52.20 -5.71 1.63
C GLY A 103 51.67 -4.86 0.48
N ALA A 104 52.47 -4.63 -0.58
CA ALA A 104 51.98 -3.92 -1.75
C ALA A 104 50.87 -4.66 -2.50
N GLN A 105 50.98 -5.97 -2.65
CA GLN A 105 49.93 -6.83 -3.26
C GLN A 105 48.65 -6.87 -2.40
N GLU A 106 48.79 -6.96 -1.08
CA GLU A 106 47.64 -6.93 -0.16
C GLU A 106 46.88 -5.62 -0.24
N VAL A 107 47.61 -4.47 -0.29
CA VAL A 107 47.01 -3.14 -0.43
C VAL A 107 46.32 -2.99 -1.79
N GLU A 108 46.93 -3.47 -2.86
CA GLU A 108 46.34 -3.44 -4.20
C GLU A 108 45.07 -4.30 -4.28
N HIS A 109 45.11 -5.49 -3.72
CA HIS A 109 43.94 -6.38 -3.65
C HIS A 109 42.80 -5.77 -2.82
N ALA A 110 43.14 -5.22 -1.63
CA ALA A 110 42.18 -4.53 -0.80
C ALA A 110 41.59 -3.29 -1.46
N ALA A 111 42.40 -2.55 -2.23
CA ALA A 111 41.93 -1.38 -2.99
C ALA A 111 40.95 -1.76 -4.10
N LEU A 112 41.23 -2.85 -4.82
CA LEU A 112 40.30 -3.38 -5.83
C LEU A 112 39.00 -3.86 -5.22
N GLU A 113 39.07 -4.61 -4.12
CA GLU A 113 37.88 -5.08 -3.39
C GLU A 113 37.05 -3.90 -2.87
N LEU A 114 37.73 -2.85 -2.34
CA LEU A 114 37.06 -1.65 -1.87
C LEU A 114 36.37 -0.88 -3.01
N ALA A 115 37.02 -0.79 -4.18
CA ALA A 115 36.46 -0.16 -5.36
C ALA A 115 35.19 -0.89 -5.85
N GLU A 116 35.22 -2.22 -5.93
CA GLU A 116 34.04 -3.03 -6.28
C GLU A 116 32.89 -2.81 -5.29
N ARG A 117 33.20 -2.80 -3.99
CA ARG A 117 32.19 -2.53 -2.94
C ARG A 117 31.61 -1.14 -3.03
N TYR A 118 32.44 -0.16 -3.39
CA TYR A 118 31.97 1.23 -3.55
C TYR A 118 31.04 1.37 -4.76
N GLU A 119 31.33 0.72 -5.87
CA GLU A 119 30.44 0.68 -7.04
C GLU A 119 29.09 0.02 -6.73
N GLU A 120 29.12 -1.11 -6.00
CA GLU A 120 27.91 -1.79 -5.54
C GLU A 120 27.01 -0.87 -4.67
N ILE A 121 27.63 -0.20 -3.69
CA ILE A 121 26.92 0.73 -2.81
C ILE A 121 26.36 1.93 -3.60
N ASN A 122 27.14 2.48 -4.51
CA ASN A 122 26.72 3.63 -5.31
C ASN A 122 25.53 3.29 -6.21
N LEU A 123 25.52 2.11 -6.80
CA LEU A 123 24.39 1.62 -7.59
C LEU A 123 23.12 1.49 -6.74
N LEU A 124 23.19 0.93 -5.53
CA LEU A 124 22.05 0.84 -4.62
C LEU A 124 21.51 2.23 -4.23
N TYR A 125 22.40 3.23 -4.05
CA TYR A 125 22.00 4.62 -3.79
C TYR A 125 21.26 5.23 -4.98
N THR A 126 21.79 5.06 -6.19
CA THR A 126 21.19 5.56 -7.44
C THR A 126 19.79 4.97 -7.64
N ILE A 127 19.66 3.66 -7.43
CA ILE A 127 18.35 2.98 -7.50
C ILE A 127 17.37 3.53 -6.47
N GLY A 128 17.82 3.75 -5.23
CA GLY A 128 17.00 4.36 -4.18
C GLY A 128 16.51 5.77 -4.56
N GLU A 129 17.35 6.56 -5.21
CA GLU A 129 16.99 7.90 -5.70
C GLU A 129 15.98 7.84 -6.87
N ILE A 130 16.15 6.93 -7.81
CA ILE A 130 15.21 6.69 -8.92
C ILE A 130 13.83 6.34 -8.36
N LEU A 131 13.77 5.39 -7.43
CA LEU A 131 12.53 4.96 -6.79
C LEU A 131 11.84 6.07 -5.99
N GLY A 132 12.59 7.02 -5.44
CA GLY A 132 12.06 8.17 -4.71
C GLY A 132 11.48 9.29 -5.58
N ARG A 133 11.87 9.37 -6.85
CA ARG A 133 11.48 10.45 -7.78
C ARG A 133 10.43 10.04 -8.81
N THR A 134 10.29 8.75 -9.08
CA THR A 134 9.46 8.24 -10.18
C THR A 134 8.01 8.03 -9.71
N VAL A 135 7.07 8.50 -10.51
CA VAL A 135 5.63 8.49 -10.19
C VAL A 135 4.98 7.15 -10.56
N THR A 136 5.48 6.47 -11.59
CA THR A 136 4.92 5.20 -12.06
C THR A 136 5.90 4.04 -11.87
N LEU A 137 5.35 2.86 -11.60
CA LEU A 137 6.15 1.63 -11.44
C LEU A 137 6.90 1.27 -12.73
N GLU A 138 6.26 1.45 -13.88
CA GLU A 138 6.79 1.10 -15.18
C GLU A 138 8.02 1.94 -15.54
N GLU A 139 7.98 3.25 -15.28
CA GLU A 139 9.12 4.16 -15.50
C GLU A 139 10.29 3.83 -14.57
N ALA A 140 10.00 3.61 -13.28
CA ALA A 140 11.01 3.19 -12.30
C ALA A 140 11.65 1.86 -12.70
N ALA A 141 10.84 0.86 -13.04
CA ALA A 141 11.30 -0.45 -13.45
C ALA A 141 12.19 -0.39 -14.71
N SER A 142 11.81 0.40 -15.70
CA SER A 142 12.60 0.58 -16.94
C SER A 142 13.97 1.18 -16.65
N THR A 143 14.03 2.23 -15.83
CA THR A 143 15.28 2.90 -15.49
C THR A 143 16.20 1.98 -14.69
N ILE A 144 15.67 1.31 -13.66
CA ILE A 144 16.42 0.37 -12.83
C ILE A 144 16.93 -0.80 -13.68
N LEU A 145 16.09 -1.33 -14.57
CA LEU A 145 16.46 -2.43 -15.43
C LEU A 145 17.63 -2.06 -16.34
N THR A 146 17.68 -0.81 -16.83
CA THR A 146 18.80 -0.29 -17.63
C THR A 146 20.09 -0.27 -16.81
N GLU A 147 20.06 0.26 -15.60
CA GLU A 147 21.22 0.32 -14.70
C GLU A 147 21.75 -1.08 -14.35
N ILE A 148 20.86 -2.01 -14.00
CA ILE A 148 21.24 -3.41 -13.72
C ILE A 148 21.87 -4.07 -14.95
N SER A 149 21.21 -3.88 -16.11
CA SER A 149 21.66 -4.48 -17.38
C SER A 149 23.04 -4.00 -17.80
N GLU A 150 23.33 -2.71 -17.59
CA GLU A 150 24.65 -2.13 -17.88
C GLU A 150 25.72 -2.64 -16.92
N THR A 151 25.43 -2.65 -15.61
CA THR A 151 26.36 -3.06 -14.56
C THR A 151 26.73 -4.55 -14.67
N VAL A 152 25.72 -5.42 -14.85
CA VAL A 152 25.93 -6.88 -14.97
C VAL A 152 26.35 -7.29 -16.39
N GLY A 153 26.19 -6.38 -17.35
CA GLY A 153 26.55 -6.60 -18.76
C GLY A 153 25.56 -7.50 -19.52
N ALA A 154 24.29 -7.52 -19.16
CA ALA A 154 23.23 -8.22 -19.88
C ALA A 154 22.79 -7.44 -21.11
N ARG A 155 22.38 -8.13 -22.20
CA ARG A 155 21.78 -7.50 -23.39
C ARG A 155 20.26 -7.56 -23.38
N HIS A 156 19.72 -8.55 -22.71
CA HIS A 156 18.28 -8.74 -22.52
C HIS A 156 17.99 -8.81 -21.03
N ALA A 157 16.95 -8.11 -20.63
CA ALA A 157 16.52 -8.10 -19.24
C ALA A 157 15.00 -7.88 -19.18
N SER A 158 14.35 -8.37 -18.11
CA SER A 158 12.94 -8.10 -17.87
C SER A 158 12.63 -8.07 -16.38
N ILE A 159 11.64 -7.26 -16.01
CA ILE A 159 11.00 -7.26 -14.70
C ILE A 159 9.57 -7.72 -14.90
N LEU A 160 9.20 -8.78 -14.21
CA LEU A 160 7.83 -9.30 -14.17
C LEU A 160 7.26 -9.09 -12.79
N VAL A 161 6.01 -8.63 -12.71
CA VAL A 161 5.29 -8.38 -11.45
C VAL A 161 4.05 -9.25 -11.39
N HIS A 162 3.81 -9.84 -10.24
CA HIS A 162 2.63 -10.65 -9.96
C HIS A 162 1.39 -9.77 -9.78
N GLU A 163 0.35 -10.05 -10.54
CA GLU A 163 -0.95 -9.43 -10.38
C GLU A 163 -1.83 -10.27 -9.45
N ALA A 164 -2.09 -9.72 -8.27
CA ALA A 164 -2.94 -10.38 -7.28
C ALA A 164 -4.35 -10.61 -7.83
N GLY A 165 -4.83 -11.86 -7.74
CA GLY A 165 -6.17 -12.25 -8.19
C GLY A 165 -6.23 -12.89 -9.59
N THR A 166 -5.18 -12.80 -10.41
CA THR A 166 -5.11 -13.47 -11.73
C THR A 166 -4.13 -14.63 -11.77
N ASP A 167 -3.26 -14.78 -10.77
CA ASP A 167 -2.13 -15.73 -10.72
C ASP A 167 -1.21 -15.65 -11.95
N MET A 168 -1.02 -14.43 -12.47
CA MET A 168 -0.20 -14.15 -13.64
C MET A 168 0.98 -13.24 -13.28
N LEU A 169 2.11 -13.47 -13.95
CA LEU A 169 3.27 -12.59 -13.97
C LEU A 169 3.23 -11.75 -15.27
N HIS A 170 3.14 -10.44 -15.13
CA HIS A 170 3.12 -9.49 -16.23
C HIS A 170 4.46 -8.79 -16.38
N VAL A 171 4.95 -8.65 -17.62
CA VAL A 171 6.18 -7.90 -17.91
C VAL A 171 5.87 -6.40 -17.78
N VAL A 172 6.52 -5.74 -16.81
CA VAL A 172 6.36 -4.29 -16.57
C VAL A 172 7.50 -3.47 -17.18
N ALA A 173 8.68 -4.08 -17.38
CA ALA A 173 9.80 -3.48 -18.09
C ALA A 173 10.62 -4.56 -18.79
N ALA A 174 11.19 -4.23 -19.96
CA ALA A 174 12.07 -5.13 -20.71
C ALA A 174 13.15 -4.35 -21.48
N ILE A 175 14.32 -4.99 -21.65
CA ILE A 175 15.42 -4.54 -22.51
C ILE A 175 15.66 -5.60 -23.59
N GLY A 176 15.87 -5.16 -24.82
CA GLY A 176 16.06 -6.05 -25.97
C GLY A 176 14.76 -6.54 -26.62
N THR A 177 13.62 -6.19 -26.05
CA THR A 177 12.28 -6.43 -26.60
C THR A 177 11.31 -5.37 -26.08
N ASP A 178 10.12 -5.30 -26.70
CA ASP A 178 9.02 -4.46 -26.21
C ASP A 178 8.26 -5.21 -25.11
N ALA A 179 8.19 -4.62 -23.91
CA ALA A 179 7.49 -5.18 -22.75
C ALA A 179 6.00 -5.49 -23.04
N HIS A 180 5.35 -4.66 -23.87
CA HIS A 180 3.94 -4.79 -24.18
C HIS A 180 3.63 -5.97 -25.12
N THR A 181 4.63 -6.51 -25.82
CA THR A 181 4.48 -7.65 -26.72
C THR A 181 4.71 -8.99 -26.05
N ALA A 182 5.28 -9.00 -24.85
CA ALA A 182 5.56 -10.22 -24.09
C ALA A 182 4.28 -10.74 -23.44
N PRO A 183 3.88 -12.02 -23.69
CA PRO A 183 2.70 -12.59 -23.07
C PRO A 183 2.90 -12.76 -21.55
N PRO A 184 1.84 -12.66 -20.74
CA PRO A 184 1.89 -12.95 -19.32
C PRO A 184 2.19 -14.44 -19.06
N ILE A 185 2.83 -14.72 -17.93
CA ILE A 185 3.21 -16.09 -17.52
C ILE A 185 2.34 -16.51 -16.35
N ARG A 186 1.76 -17.71 -16.43
CA ARG A 186 1.07 -18.31 -15.30
C ARG A 186 2.07 -18.70 -14.19
N VAL A 187 1.73 -18.39 -12.95
CA VAL A 187 2.58 -18.69 -11.78
C VAL A 187 2.84 -20.20 -11.64
N ASP A 188 1.90 -21.05 -12.05
CA ASP A 188 1.98 -22.50 -11.95
C ASP A 188 2.68 -23.18 -13.16
N ASP A 189 3.09 -22.43 -14.19
CA ASP A 189 3.73 -22.97 -15.38
C ASP A 189 5.07 -23.64 -15.00
N PRO A 190 5.21 -24.97 -15.24
CA PRO A 190 6.44 -25.69 -14.89
C PRO A 190 7.59 -25.46 -15.87
N THR A 191 7.30 -24.96 -17.08
CA THR A 191 8.27 -24.78 -18.16
C THR A 191 9.01 -23.45 -18.08
N CYS A 192 8.42 -22.44 -17.40
CA CYS A 192 8.96 -21.10 -17.28
C CYS A 192 9.89 -20.94 -16.08
N VAL A 193 11.07 -20.39 -16.31
CA VAL A 193 12.06 -20.09 -15.27
C VAL A 193 11.50 -19.05 -14.29
N SER A 194 10.90 -17.99 -14.82
CA SER A 194 10.27 -16.92 -14.01
C SER A 194 9.22 -17.45 -13.05
N ALA A 195 8.32 -18.34 -13.53
CA ALA A 195 7.29 -18.97 -12.70
C ALA A 195 7.91 -19.85 -11.59
N ARG A 196 8.96 -20.60 -11.94
CA ARG A 196 9.67 -21.44 -10.97
C ARG A 196 10.35 -20.61 -9.89
N VAL A 197 11.08 -19.55 -10.26
CA VAL A 197 11.77 -18.64 -9.33
C VAL A 197 10.77 -17.92 -8.42
N PHE A 198 9.64 -17.47 -8.97
CA PHE A 198 8.57 -16.87 -8.19
C PHE A 198 8.03 -17.82 -7.11
N ARG A 199 7.74 -19.09 -7.47
CA ARG A 199 7.22 -20.08 -6.51
C ARG A 199 8.25 -20.54 -5.48
N THR A 200 9.48 -20.78 -5.91
CA THR A 200 10.53 -21.28 -5.02
C THR A 200 11.17 -20.21 -4.18
N GLN A 201 11.01 -18.93 -4.57
CA GLN A 201 11.61 -17.76 -3.90
C GLN A 201 13.15 -17.83 -3.82
N HIS A 202 13.77 -18.59 -4.70
CA HIS A 202 15.22 -18.73 -4.79
C HIS A 202 15.72 -18.33 -6.17
N PRO A 203 16.84 -17.61 -6.25
CA PRO A 203 17.47 -17.30 -7.53
C PRO A 203 17.85 -18.57 -8.29
N LEU A 204 17.75 -18.52 -9.61
CA LEU A 204 18.10 -19.63 -10.49
C LEU A 204 18.87 -19.12 -11.71
N THR A 205 20.00 -19.77 -12.01
CA THR A 205 20.69 -19.61 -13.29
C THR A 205 20.43 -20.85 -14.13
N VAL A 206 20.02 -20.64 -15.39
CA VAL A 206 19.63 -21.72 -16.32
C VAL A 206 20.44 -21.56 -17.61
N GLU A 207 21.05 -22.66 -18.08
CA GLU A 207 21.84 -22.67 -19.31
C GLU A 207 20.95 -22.55 -20.57
N ALA A 208 21.59 -22.26 -21.69
CA ALA A 208 20.92 -22.23 -22.99
C ALA A 208 20.32 -23.59 -23.34
N GLY A 209 19.02 -23.63 -23.70
CA GLY A 209 18.31 -24.87 -24.07
C GLY A 209 17.69 -25.63 -22.90
N GLU A 210 17.90 -25.20 -21.67
CA GLU A 210 17.19 -25.73 -20.50
C GLU A 210 15.91 -24.94 -20.24
N MET A 211 14.83 -25.62 -19.83
CA MET A 211 13.53 -25.01 -19.47
C MET A 211 13.02 -24.00 -20.54
N GLU A 212 12.73 -24.46 -21.74
CA GLU A 212 12.23 -23.62 -22.81
C GLU A 212 10.76 -23.25 -22.59
N CYS A 213 10.48 -21.97 -22.41
CA CYS A 213 9.18 -21.38 -22.25
C CYS A 213 8.89 -20.42 -23.40
N GLU A 214 7.78 -20.62 -24.11
CA GLU A 214 7.38 -19.75 -25.23
C GLU A 214 7.18 -18.30 -24.79
N ALA A 215 6.60 -18.08 -23.60
CA ALA A 215 6.34 -16.76 -23.07
C ALA A 215 7.64 -15.98 -22.70
N GLU A 216 8.75 -16.68 -22.46
CA GLU A 216 10.04 -16.06 -22.14
C GLU A 216 10.89 -15.78 -23.39
N LYS A 217 10.58 -16.36 -24.53
CA LYS A 217 11.33 -16.17 -25.79
C LYS A 217 11.56 -14.69 -26.19
N PRO A 218 10.62 -13.76 -25.98
CA PRO A 218 10.83 -12.37 -26.35
C PRO A 218 12.05 -11.73 -25.65
N TYR A 219 12.31 -12.08 -24.39
CA TYR A 219 13.36 -11.44 -23.57
C TYR A 219 14.43 -12.41 -23.05
N ARG A 220 14.42 -13.68 -23.51
CA ARG A 220 15.44 -14.68 -23.14
C ARG A 220 16.30 -15.05 -24.34
N ARG A 221 17.60 -14.94 -24.18
CA ARG A 221 18.62 -15.39 -25.14
C ARG A 221 19.75 -16.07 -24.41
N GLY A 222 20.00 -17.37 -24.68
CA GLY A 222 21.09 -18.12 -24.05
C GLY A 222 20.88 -18.38 -22.55
N GLU A 223 21.96 -18.26 -21.80
CA GLU A 223 21.95 -18.38 -20.34
C GLU A 223 21.10 -17.27 -19.71
N MET A 224 20.34 -17.60 -18.68
CA MET A 224 19.44 -16.68 -17.97
C MET A 224 19.64 -16.78 -16.46
N LEU A 225 19.89 -15.63 -15.83
CA LEU A 225 19.80 -15.43 -14.38
C LEU A 225 18.40 -14.87 -14.06
N SER A 226 17.68 -15.56 -13.21
CA SER A 226 16.37 -15.12 -12.70
C SER A 226 16.41 -14.99 -11.19
N VAL A 227 15.95 -13.85 -10.65
CA VAL A 227 16.00 -13.51 -9.22
C VAL A 227 14.62 -13.08 -8.74
N PRO A 228 14.11 -13.62 -7.62
CA PRO A 228 12.80 -13.23 -7.11
C PRO A 228 12.82 -11.80 -6.55
N ILE A 229 11.77 -11.06 -6.82
CA ILE A 229 11.48 -9.78 -6.17
C ILE A 229 10.68 -10.09 -4.91
N MET A 230 11.27 -9.85 -3.76
CA MET A 230 10.69 -10.17 -2.46
C MET A 230 10.33 -8.90 -1.69
N TRP A 231 9.20 -8.95 -1.00
CA TRP A 231 8.89 -7.97 0.04
C TRP A 231 8.98 -8.64 1.41
N THR A 232 9.83 -8.10 2.27
CA THR A 232 10.06 -8.65 3.61
C THR A 232 9.01 -8.11 4.58
N THR A 233 8.24 -9.03 5.18
CA THR A 233 7.28 -8.73 6.24
C THR A 233 7.79 -9.29 7.58
N PRO A 234 7.28 -8.84 8.73
CA PRO A 234 7.62 -9.42 10.03
C PRO A 234 7.28 -10.92 10.14
N THR A 235 6.37 -11.42 9.31
CA THR A 235 5.90 -12.80 9.29
C THR A 235 6.56 -13.67 8.22
N GLY A 236 7.42 -13.08 7.36
CA GLY A 236 8.10 -13.77 6.26
C GLY A 236 8.24 -12.93 5.01
N GLY A 237 8.80 -13.51 3.93
CA GLY A 237 8.91 -12.86 2.63
C GLY A 237 7.70 -13.18 1.74
N GLU A 238 7.16 -12.17 1.05
CA GLU A 238 6.13 -12.31 0.02
C GLU A 238 6.76 -12.09 -1.36
N PRO A 239 6.62 -13.02 -2.33
CA PRO A 239 7.11 -12.83 -3.68
C PRO A 239 6.19 -11.86 -4.44
N LEU A 240 6.76 -10.79 -4.98
CA LEU A 240 6.04 -9.77 -5.75
C LEU A 240 6.29 -9.89 -7.26
N GLY A 241 7.36 -10.59 -7.66
CA GLY A 241 7.73 -10.72 -9.06
C GLY A 241 9.08 -11.38 -9.25
N VAL A 242 9.68 -11.17 -10.42
CA VAL A 242 11.02 -11.67 -10.77
C VAL A 242 11.77 -10.67 -11.65
N VAL A 243 13.10 -10.64 -11.51
CA VAL A 243 14.02 -9.95 -12.42
C VAL A 243 14.77 -11.01 -13.21
N ASN A 244 14.80 -10.88 -14.52
CA ASN A 244 15.51 -11.78 -15.42
C ASN A 244 16.58 -11.02 -16.19
N LEU A 245 17.76 -11.63 -16.33
CA LEU A 245 18.88 -11.14 -17.12
C LEU A 245 19.36 -12.25 -18.04
N SER A 246 19.62 -11.96 -19.31
CA SER A 246 20.13 -12.94 -20.26
C SER A 246 21.05 -12.33 -21.33
N ASP A 247 21.76 -13.17 -22.09
CA ASP A 247 22.72 -12.79 -23.11
C ASP A 247 23.83 -11.86 -22.58
N ARG A 248 24.65 -12.36 -21.67
CA ARG A 248 25.77 -11.61 -21.08
C ARG A 248 26.80 -11.21 -22.14
N ARG A 249 27.19 -9.93 -22.16
CA ARG A 249 28.15 -9.37 -23.15
C ARG A 249 29.51 -10.06 -23.11
N SER A 250 29.98 -10.44 -21.92
CA SER A 250 31.26 -11.14 -21.72
C SER A 250 31.26 -12.60 -22.13
N LYS A 251 30.08 -13.20 -22.38
CA LYS A 251 29.88 -14.65 -22.62
C LYS A 251 30.38 -15.54 -21.48
N GLN A 252 30.70 -14.98 -20.32
CA GLN A 252 31.02 -15.74 -19.11
C GLN A 252 29.74 -15.99 -18.31
N PRO A 253 29.65 -17.11 -17.57
CA PRO A 253 28.52 -17.39 -16.71
C PRO A 253 28.29 -16.29 -15.68
N TYR A 254 27.03 -16.10 -15.27
CA TYR A 254 26.70 -15.19 -14.17
C TYR A 254 27.35 -15.68 -12.87
N SER A 255 28.07 -14.79 -12.20
CA SER A 255 28.78 -15.09 -10.95
C SER A 255 27.86 -15.03 -9.72
N ALA A 256 28.32 -15.58 -8.59
CA ALA A 256 27.62 -15.41 -7.31
C ALA A 256 27.56 -13.93 -6.86
N GLY A 257 28.52 -13.08 -7.30
CA GLY A 257 28.50 -11.64 -7.10
C GLY A 257 27.36 -10.98 -7.87
N ASP A 258 27.20 -11.28 -9.15
CA ASP A 258 26.10 -10.80 -9.99
C ASP A 258 24.73 -11.17 -9.36
N GLN A 259 24.59 -12.42 -8.92
CA GLN A 259 23.37 -12.90 -8.26
C GLN A 259 23.05 -12.12 -6.98
N LYS A 260 24.05 -11.85 -6.12
CA LYS A 260 23.88 -11.08 -4.89
C LYS A 260 23.48 -9.63 -5.18
N LEU A 261 24.14 -9.00 -6.16
CA LEU A 261 23.85 -7.64 -6.57
C LEU A 261 22.40 -7.52 -7.08
N VAL A 262 22.00 -8.39 -8.00
CA VAL A 262 20.63 -8.40 -8.55
C VAL A 262 19.60 -8.69 -7.45
N ALA A 263 19.90 -9.56 -6.49
CA ALA A 263 19.01 -9.83 -5.35
C ALA A 263 18.83 -8.61 -4.42
N ALA A 264 19.92 -7.87 -4.16
CA ALA A 264 19.83 -6.63 -3.38
C ALA A 264 18.95 -5.59 -4.08
N ILE A 265 19.11 -5.42 -5.39
CA ILE A 265 18.30 -4.52 -6.20
C ILE A 265 16.84 -5.01 -6.29
N ALA A 266 16.60 -6.30 -6.48
CA ALA A 266 15.27 -6.90 -6.49
C ALA A 266 14.51 -6.62 -5.18
N THR A 267 15.20 -6.59 -4.04
CA THR A 267 14.60 -6.20 -2.75
C THR A 267 14.16 -4.73 -2.74
N GLN A 268 14.93 -3.82 -3.33
CA GLN A 268 14.54 -2.42 -3.47
C GLN A 268 13.33 -2.26 -4.40
N ILE A 269 13.31 -2.97 -5.52
CA ILE A 269 12.17 -3.02 -6.43
C ILE A 269 10.92 -3.52 -5.69
N GLY A 270 11.05 -4.58 -4.87
CA GLY A 270 9.95 -5.11 -4.06
C GLY A 270 9.35 -4.06 -3.12
N THR A 271 10.19 -3.29 -2.45
CA THR A 271 9.76 -2.17 -1.60
C THR A 271 9.01 -1.10 -2.40
N ALA A 272 9.51 -0.75 -3.59
CA ALA A 272 8.86 0.23 -4.45
C ALA A 272 7.51 -0.25 -4.98
N ILE A 273 7.40 -1.50 -5.42
CA ILE A 273 6.13 -2.10 -5.85
C ILE A 273 5.11 -2.03 -4.74
N GLN A 274 5.50 -2.40 -3.52
CA GLN A 274 4.59 -2.39 -2.37
C GLN A 274 4.17 -0.97 -2.00
N ASN A 275 5.08 -0.01 -2.00
CA ASN A 275 4.76 1.40 -1.76
C ASN A 275 3.77 1.93 -2.81
N ALA A 276 3.99 1.64 -4.10
CA ALA A 276 3.08 2.04 -5.17
C ALA A 276 1.68 1.42 -5.00
N ARG A 277 1.58 0.15 -4.60
CA ARG A 277 0.30 -0.52 -4.28
C ARG A 277 -0.42 0.14 -3.11
N LEU A 278 0.30 0.44 -2.03
CA LEU A 278 -0.26 1.11 -0.84
C LEU A 278 -0.76 2.52 -1.16
N VAL A 279 0.01 3.29 -1.93
CA VAL A 279 -0.39 4.65 -2.37
C VAL A 279 -1.66 4.57 -3.24
N LYS A 280 -1.69 3.66 -4.23
CA LYS A 280 -2.87 3.47 -5.08
C LYS A 280 -4.11 3.10 -4.26
N SER A 281 -3.99 2.13 -3.36
CA SER A 281 -5.08 1.71 -2.46
C SER A 281 -5.55 2.85 -1.56
N SER A 282 -4.62 3.65 -1.01
CA SER A 282 -4.95 4.81 -0.18
C SER A 282 -5.71 5.90 -0.95
N ILE A 283 -5.28 6.19 -2.19
CA ILE A 283 -5.97 7.17 -3.06
C ILE A 283 -7.39 6.68 -3.37
N GLU A 284 -7.56 5.41 -3.71
CA GLU A 284 -8.86 4.82 -4.02
C GLU A 284 -9.79 4.82 -2.79
N GLN A 285 -9.25 4.50 -1.62
CA GLN A 285 -9.99 4.58 -0.35
C GLN A 285 -10.38 6.02 -0.02
N GLN A 286 -9.50 7.00 -0.19
CA GLN A 286 -9.81 8.42 0.02
C GLN A 286 -10.90 8.90 -0.94
N ARG A 287 -10.85 8.48 -2.21
CA ARG A 287 -11.87 8.81 -3.21
C ARG A 287 -13.24 8.27 -2.80
N LEU A 288 -13.31 6.99 -2.40
CA LEU A 288 -14.54 6.38 -1.91
C LEU A 288 -15.11 7.12 -0.69
N LEU A 289 -14.26 7.46 0.29
CA LEU A 289 -14.69 8.25 1.45
C LEU A 289 -15.22 9.63 1.06
N GLN A 290 -14.62 10.29 0.08
CA GLN A 290 -15.08 11.57 -0.42
C GLN A 290 -16.42 11.46 -1.14
N GLU A 291 -16.63 10.44 -1.97
CA GLU A 291 -17.89 10.15 -2.63
C GLU A 291 -19.00 9.86 -1.59
N MET A 292 -18.70 9.10 -0.54
CA MET A 292 -19.61 8.83 0.57
C MET A 292 -19.99 10.11 1.32
N TYR A 293 -19.03 10.99 1.59
CA TYR A 293 -19.30 12.28 2.24
C TYR A 293 -20.23 13.18 1.39
N LEU A 294 -19.99 13.22 0.07
CA LEU A 294 -20.86 13.98 -0.84
C LEU A 294 -22.29 13.42 -0.87
N ALA A 295 -22.44 12.08 -0.87
CA ALA A 295 -23.75 11.44 -0.80
C ALA A 295 -24.49 11.79 0.50
N HIS A 296 -23.78 11.77 1.64
CA HIS A 296 -24.31 12.21 2.93
C HIS A 296 -24.82 13.65 2.88
N ASP A 297 -24.00 14.58 2.40
CA ASP A 297 -24.37 16.01 2.32
C ASP A 297 -25.60 16.23 1.42
N LEU A 298 -25.69 15.50 0.30
CA LEU A 298 -26.87 15.54 -0.57
C LEU A 298 -28.10 14.99 0.12
N GLN A 299 -27.99 13.87 0.82
CA GLN A 299 -29.10 13.25 1.57
C GLN A 299 -29.62 14.19 2.66
N MET A 300 -28.73 14.79 3.45
CA MET A 300 -29.13 15.74 4.49
C MET A 300 -29.79 16.99 3.92
N LYS A 301 -29.48 17.38 2.68
CA LYS A 301 -30.17 18.50 1.97
C LYS A 301 -31.54 18.12 1.45
N LEU A 302 -31.88 16.86 1.29
CA LEU A 302 -33.25 16.41 0.96
C LEU A 302 -34.19 16.62 2.14
N LEU A 303 -33.71 16.52 3.38
CA LEU A 303 -34.54 16.70 4.57
C LEU A 303 -35.07 18.16 4.63
N PRO A 304 -36.36 18.36 4.90
CA PRO A 304 -36.97 19.70 4.91
C PRO A 304 -36.46 20.53 6.09
N LYS A 305 -36.38 21.83 5.88
CA LYS A 305 -36.17 22.76 6.99
C LYS A 305 -37.41 22.75 7.91
N THR A 306 -37.20 22.65 9.21
CA THR A 306 -38.29 22.56 10.19
C THR A 306 -39.16 23.86 10.20
N SER A 307 -38.62 24.97 9.72
CA SER A 307 -39.33 26.24 9.59
C SER A 307 -40.42 26.27 8.49
N ILE A 308 -40.51 25.26 7.62
CA ILE A 308 -41.50 25.22 6.52
C ILE A 308 -42.94 25.24 7.02
N VAL A 309 -43.19 24.73 8.23
CA VAL A 309 -44.51 24.66 8.86
C VAL A 309 -44.77 25.79 9.87
N SER A 310 -43.87 26.76 9.97
CA SER A 310 -44.09 27.96 10.80
C SER A 310 -44.99 28.96 10.10
N PRO A 311 -45.90 29.70 10.81
CA PRO A 311 -46.06 29.72 12.27
C PRO A 311 -47.08 28.71 12.82
N GLU A 312 -47.63 27.81 12.01
CA GLU A 312 -48.72 26.91 12.39
C GLU A 312 -48.23 25.87 13.44
N ALA A 313 -46.96 25.44 13.32
CA ALA A 313 -46.33 24.51 14.26
C ALA A 313 -44.85 24.87 14.46
N GLU A 314 -44.34 24.58 15.65
CA GLU A 314 -42.92 24.59 15.99
C GLU A 314 -42.39 23.14 15.96
N VAL A 315 -41.37 22.90 15.15
CA VAL A 315 -40.80 21.57 14.96
C VAL A 315 -39.30 21.62 15.19
N ALA A 316 -38.78 20.58 15.87
CA ALA A 316 -37.36 20.26 15.86
C ALA A 316 -37.19 18.79 15.49
N ALA A 317 -36.23 18.53 14.63
CA ALA A 317 -35.83 17.18 14.23
C ALA A 317 -34.32 17.05 14.21
N ARG A 318 -33.85 15.86 14.50
CA ARG A 318 -32.43 15.49 14.34
C ARG A 318 -32.35 14.08 13.76
N VAL A 319 -31.56 13.95 12.70
CA VAL A 319 -31.23 12.69 12.03
C VAL A 319 -29.73 12.49 12.14
N VAL A 320 -29.29 11.32 12.55
CA VAL A 320 -27.88 10.91 12.61
C VAL A 320 -27.81 9.53 12.00
N PRO A 321 -27.33 9.41 10.76
CA PRO A 321 -27.13 8.10 10.13
C PRO A 321 -26.10 7.26 10.87
N ALA A 322 -26.31 5.94 10.89
CA ALA A 322 -25.37 4.97 11.46
C ALA A 322 -24.11 4.81 10.59
N GLU A 323 -24.30 4.89 9.29
CA GLU A 323 -23.24 4.90 8.28
C GLU A 323 -23.12 6.28 7.61
N SER A 324 -22.44 6.34 6.48
CA SER A 324 -22.31 7.59 5.72
C SER A 324 -23.64 8.11 5.20
N VAL A 325 -24.58 7.25 4.89
CA VAL A 325 -25.95 7.53 4.46
C VAL A 325 -26.90 6.54 5.12
N GLY A 326 -28.16 6.95 5.36
CA GLY A 326 -29.14 6.16 6.09
C GLY A 326 -30.47 5.98 5.38
N GLY A 327 -31.32 5.11 5.94
CA GLY A 327 -32.69 4.86 5.50
C GLY A 327 -33.72 5.76 6.14
N ASP A 328 -33.37 6.37 7.26
CA ASP A 328 -34.26 7.22 8.06
C ASP A 328 -34.56 8.54 7.40
N PHE A 329 -35.80 8.98 7.48
CA PHE A 329 -36.19 10.29 7.00
C PHE A 329 -37.40 10.86 7.75
N TYR A 330 -37.54 12.17 7.70
CA TYR A 330 -38.77 12.87 8.04
C TYR A 330 -39.15 13.82 6.94
N HIS A 331 -40.46 14.12 6.84
CA HIS A 331 -40.96 15.15 5.93
C HIS A 331 -41.99 16.02 6.61
N LEU A 332 -42.06 17.28 6.18
CA LEU A 332 -42.98 18.29 6.73
C LEU A 332 -43.73 18.97 5.58
N PHE A 333 -45.03 19.11 5.75
CA PHE A 333 -45.89 19.68 4.72
C PHE A 333 -46.73 20.83 5.29
N ARG A 334 -46.60 22.01 4.70
CA ARG A 334 -47.54 23.09 4.94
C ARG A 334 -48.73 22.91 4.01
N MET A 335 -49.88 22.51 4.57
CA MET A 335 -51.06 22.13 3.81
C MET A 335 -52.09 23.27 3.81
N PRO A 336 -52.97 23.39 2.78
CA PRO A 336 -54.06 24.38 2.76
C PRO A 336 -54.98 24.26 3.98
N ARG A 337 -55.73 25.34 4.29
CA ARG A 337 -56.72 25.40 5.37
C ARG A 337 -56.14 25.19 6.77
N ASN A 338 -55.00 25.81 7.04
CA ASN A 338 -54.36 25.79 8.35
C ASN A 338 -54.10 24.36 8.88
N ARG A 339 -53.48 23.50 8.02
CA ARG A 339 -53.11 22.14 8.34
C ARG A 339 -51.62 21.93 8.22
N THR A 340 -51.06 21.13 9.11
CA THR A 340 -49.66 20.71 9.11
C THR A 340 -49.58 19.21 8.91
N GLY A 341 -48.87 18.77 7.86
CA GLY A 341 -48.53 17.39 7.64
C GLY A 341 -47.13 17.08 8.19
N VAL A 342 -46.97 15.92 8.79
CA VAL A 342 -45.70 15.40 9.31
C VAL A 342 -45.57 13.92 8.97
N MET A 343 -44.42 13.53 8.50
CA MET A 343 -44.09 12.17 8.16
C MET A 343 -42.76 11.81 8.79
N ILE A 344 -42.63 10.56 9.24
CA ILE A 344 -41.37 9.90 9.57
C ILE A 344 -41.40 8.51 8.95
N GLY A 345 -40.30 8.07 8.45
CA GLY A 345 -40.14 6.74 7.89
C GLY A 345 -38.72 6.21 8.08
N ASP A 346 -38.66 4.90 8.10
CA ASP A 346 -37.41 4.15 8.19
C ASP A 346 -37.46 3.01 7.17
N VAL A 347 -36.44 2.98 6.30
CA VAL A 347 -36.27 1.99 5.24
C VAL A 347 -35.41 0.84 5.77
N SER A 348 -35.90 -0.39 5.66
CA SER A 348 -35.20 -1.59 6.14
C SER A 348 -33.76 -1.69 5.62
N GLY A 349 -32.81 -1.97 6.53
CA GLY A 349 -31.39 -2.01 6.25
C GLY A 349 -30.75 -0.63 6.28
N HIS A 350 -29.46 -0.56 5.92
CA HIS A 350 -28.66 0.67 6.02
C HIS A 350 -27.83 0.89 4.76
N GLY A 351 -27.21 2.05 4.69
CA GLY A 351 -26.33 2.39 3.58
C GLY A 351 -27.03 2.83 2.28
N TYR A 352 -26.37 2.69 1.15
CA TYR A 352 -26.79 3.29 -0.12
C TYR A 352 -28.15 2.82 -0.64
N ARG A 353 -28.49 1.55 -0.45
CA ARG A 353 -29.78 1.01 -0.93
C ARG A 353 -30.94 1.65 -0.19
N ALA A 354 -30.84 1.70 1.15
CA ALA A 354 -31.84 2.34 1.98
C ALA A 354 -31.97 3.83 1.68
N ALA A 355 -30.83 4.54 1.50
CA ALA A 355 -30.80 5.95 1.15
C ALA A 355 -31.48 6.28 -0.20
N LEU A 356 -31.35 5.41 -1.21
CA LEU A 356 -32.03 5.58 -2.50
C LEU A 356 -33.54 5.42 -2.38
N ILE A 357 -34.01 4.39 -1.68
CA ILE A 357 -35.44 4.18 -1.43
C ILE A 357 -36.01 5.35 -0.60
N MET A 358 -35.27 5.82 0.40
CA MET A 358 -35.63 7.01 1.18
C MET A 358 -35.82 8.25 0.29
N ALA A 359 -34.86 8.51 -0.61
CA ALA A 359 -34.95 9.65 -1.54
C ALA A 359 -36.16 9.55 -2.49
N LEU A 360 -36.47 8.36 -2.99
CA LEU A 360 -37.69 8.09 -3.78
C LEU A 360 -38.95 8.31 -2.95
N ALA A 361 -38.98 7.79 -1.71
CA ALA A 361 -40.12 7.97 -0.80
C ALA A 361 -40.36 9.46 -0.50
N MET A 362 -39.32 10.23 -0.23
CA MET A 362 -39.42 11.68 -0.01
C MET A 362 -39.91 12.43 -1.25
N SER A 363 -39.38 12.09 -2.43
CA SER A 363 -39.80 12.73 -3.69
C SER A 363 -41.28 12.45 -4.00
N ALA A 364 -41.69 11.17 -3.91
CA ALA A 364 -43.06 10.77 -4.15
C ALA A 364 -44.03 11.38 -3.11
N SER A 365 -43.62 11.39 -1.82
CA SER A 365 -44.46 12.00 -0.75
C SER A 365 -44.68 13.47 -0.95
N SER A 366 -43.71 14.22 -1.47
CA SER A 366 -43.84 15.64 -1.78
C SER A 366 -44.91 15.92 -2.83
N ILE A 367 -45.10 15.02 -3.79
CA ILE A 367 -46.12 15.13 -4.84
C ILE A 367 -47.51 14.77 -4.27
N HIS A 368 -47.59 13.65 -3.56
CA HIS A 368 -48.88 13.11 -3.15
C HIS A 368 -49.52 13.83 -1.94
N ALA A 369 -48.70 14.34 -1.02
CA ALA A 369 -49.23 15.05 0.17
C ALA A 369 -50.05 16.33 -0.14
N GLN A 370 -49.84 16.93 -1.31
CA GLN A 370 -50.60 18.13 -1.73
C GLN A 370 -51.98 17.80 -2.31
N SER A 371 -52.15 16.62 -2.88
CA SER A 371 -53.40 16.22 -3.58
C SER A 371 -54.37 15.47 -2.69
N THR A 372 -53.89 14.82 -1.61
CA THR A 372 -54.68 13.89 -0.80
C THR A 372 -55.08 14.50 0.54
N LYS A 373 -56.33 14.27 0.97
CA LYS A 373 -56.84 14.78 2.26
C LYS A 373 -56.80 13.75 3.39
N ASP A 374 -56.75 12.51 3.04
CA ASP A 374 -56.76 11.37 3.98
C ASP A 374 -55.37 10.78 4.14
N PRO A 375 -54.85 10.64 5.36
CA PRO A 375 -53.53 10.04 5.59
C PRO A 375 -53.40 8.61 5.06
N GLY A 376 -54.44 7.76 5.16
CA GLY A 376 -54.41 6.40 4.64
C GLY A 376 -54.35 6.35 3.12
N GLU A 377 -55.15 7.19 2.44
CA GLU A 377 -55.12 7.35 0.98
C GLU A 377 -53.75 7.84 0.49
N MET A 378 -53.13 8.75 1.25
CA MET A 378 -51.80 9.28 0.94
C MET A 378 -50.74 8.18 0.99
N LEU A 379 -50.71 7.36 2.07
CA LEU A 379 -49.75 6.26 2.17
C LEU A 379 -50.00 5.14 1.15
N SER A 380 -51.29 4.87 0.80
CA SER A 380 -51.64 3.93 -0.27
C SER A 380 -51.13 4.38 -1.64
N THR A 381 -51.25 5.68 -1.95
CA THR A 381 -50.76 6.26 -3.20
C THR A 381 -49.21 6.24 -3.23
N LEU A 382 -48.58 6.58 -2.11
CA LEU A 382 -47.14 6.48 -1.97
C LEU A 382 -46.64 5.06 -2.21
N PHE A 383 -47.29 4.07 -1.60
CA PHE A 383 -46.97 2.66 -1.82
C PHE A 383 -47.11 2.25 -3.28
N GLY A 384 -48.18 2.68 -3.95
CA GLY A 384 -48.37 2.44 -5.39
C GLY A 384 -47.21 2.97 -6.24
N SER A 385 -46.58 4.09 -5.82
CA SER A 385 -45.44 4.68 -6.51
C SER A 385 -44.11 3.99 -6.21
N LEU A 386 -43.99 3.25 -5.12
CA LEU A 386 -42.75 2.62 -4.66
C LEU A 386 -42.79 1.06 -4.74
N ARG A 387 -43.93 0.50 -5.15
CA ARG A 387 -44.17 -0.95 -5.12
C ARG A 387 -43.11 -1.75 -5.87
N GLU A 388 -42.77 -1.30 -7.06
CA GLU A 388 -41.81 -2.01 -7.93
C GLU A 388 -40.40 -1.99 -7.35
N GLU A 389 -39.96 -0.86 -6.85
CA GLU A 389 -38.65 -0.67 -6.23
C GLU A 389 -38.52 -1.47 -4.94
N LEU A 390 -39.54 -1.42 -4.06
CA LEU A 390 -39.55 -2.20 -2.81
C LEU A 390 -39.54 -3.70 -3.09
N SER A 391 -40.33 -4.16 -4.07
CA SER A 391 -40.37 -5.58 -4.44
C SER A 391 -39.07 -6.07 -5.07
N SER A 392 -38.47 -5.27 -5.97
CA SER A 392 -37.21 -5.64 -6.67
C SER A 392 -35.99 -5.65 -5.76
N THR A 393 -36.01 -4.83 -4.71
CA THR A 393 -34.91 -4.73 -3.72
C THR A 393 -35.13 -5.60 -2.47
N GLU A 394 -36.31 -6.22 -2.32
CA GLU A 394 -36.73 -6.97 -1.11
C GLU A 394 -36.71 -6.09 0.15
N MET A 395 -36.93 -4.79 -0.03
CA MET A 395 -36.92 -3.81 1.08
C MET A 395 -38.34 -3.42 1.47
N TYR A 396 -38.48 -2.93 2.69
CA TYR A 396 -39.76 -2.41 3.22
C TYR A 396 -39.51 -1.09 3.95
N ILE A 397 -40.58 -0.33 4.18
CA ILE A 397 -40.54 0.96 4.86
C ILE A 397 -41.53 0.95 6.03
N SER A 398 -41.04 1.18 7.25
CA SER A 398 -41.90 1.58 8.35
C SER A 398 -42.20 3.07 8.22
N ILE A 399 -43.48 3.48 8.18
CA ILE A 399 -43.83 4.87 7.90
C ILE A 399 -45.06 5.33 8.67
N PHE A 400 -44.96 6.53 9.24
CA PHE A 400 -46.05 7.25 9.86
C PHE A 400 -46.33 8.55 9.09
N PHE A 401 -47.59 8.83 8.82
CA PHE A 401 -48.01 10.12 8.27
C PHE A 401 -49.18 10.70 9.08
N GLY A 402 -48.98 11.90 9.63
CA GLY A 402 -49.98 12.60 10.42
C GLY A 402 -50.34 13.96 9.84
N VAL A 403 -51.60 14.34 9.94
CA VAL A 403 -52.12 15.66 9.54
C VAL A 403 -52.82 16.31 10.73
N ILE A 404 -52.28 17.41 11.22
CA ILE A 404 -52.88 18.24 12.26
C ILE A 404 -53.73 19.30 11.61
N ASP A 405 -55.03 19.27 11.85
CA ASP A 405 -55.99 20.31 11.47
C ASP A 405 -56.16 21.27 12.66
N HIS A 406 -55.48 22.42 12.57
CA HIS A 406 -55.48 23.41 13.66
C HIS A 406 -56.83 24.12 13.82
N THR A 407 -57.71 24.06 12.81
CA THR A 407 -59.05 24.64 12.87
C THR A 407 -60.04 23.67 13.50
N ALA A 408 -59.96 22.40 13.13
CA ALA A 408 -60.83 21.36 13.66
C ALA A 408 -60.33 20.80 15.02
N GLY A 409 -59.13 21.14 15.46
CA GLY A 409 -58.52 20.59 16.68
C GLY A 409 -58.38 19.06 16.67
N LYS A 410 -57.89 18.55 15.53
CA LYS A 410 -57.75 17.08 15.33
C LYS A 410 -56.45 16.71 14.68
N LEU A 411 -55.85 15.62 15.17
CA LEU A 411 -54.79 14.90 14.49
C LEU A 411 -55.39 13.69 13.80
N ARG A 412 -55.29 13.62 12.46
CA ARG A 412 -55.57 12.42 11.67
C ARG A 412 -54.23 11.77 11.29
N TYR A 413 -54.12 10.47 11.32
CA TYR A 413 -52.89 9.78 11.03
C TYR A 413 -53.13 8.41 10.38
N ALA A 414 -52.13 7.94 9.66
CA ALA A 414 -52.00 6.54 9.21
C ALA A 414 -50.61 6.04 9.54
N ASN A 415 -50.50 4.77 9.92
CA ASN A 415 -49.26 4.19 10.39
C ASN A 415 -49.07 2.79 9.79
N ASN A 416 -48.06 2.66 8.90
CA ASN A 416 -47.62 1.39 8.34
C ASN A 416 -46.37 0.87 9.08
N GLY A 417 -46.59 0.21 10.21
CA GLY A 417 -45.55 -0.50 10.93
C GLY A 417 -44.54 0.38 11.66
N HIS A 418 -44.72 1.72 11.72
CA HIS A 418 -43.79 2.58 12.45
C HIS A 418 -44.03 2.49 13.95
N PRO A 419 -43.05 2.02 14.78
CA PRO A 419 -43.34 1.61 16.16
C PRO A 419 -43.48 2.80 17.13
N HIS A 420 -42.79 3.90 16.90
CA HIS A 420 -42.59 4.97 17.88
C HIS A 420 -43.22 6.28 17.47
N ALA A 421 -44.54 6.31 17.46
CA ALA A 421 -45.37 7.50 17.24
C ALA A 421 -46.25 7.77 18.45
N PHE A 422 -46.09 8.94 19.10
CA PHE A 422 -46.77 9.27 20.34
C PHE A 422 -47.35 10.68 20.34
N LYS A 423 -48.56 10.80 20.87
CA LYS A 423 -49.14 12.06 21.30
C LYS A 423 -48.99 12.17 22.83
N ILE A 424 -48.49 13.30 23.30
CA ILE A 424 -48.30 13.63 24.71
C ILE A 424 -49.14 14.89 25.03
N ASP A 425 -50.02 14.79 25.99
CA ASP A 425 -50.88 15.91 26.39
C ASP A 425 -50.22 16.84 27.43
N SER A 426 -50.94 17.87 27.84
CA SER A 426 -50.49 18.86 28.85
C SER A 426 -50.22 18.27 30.21
N GLU A 427 -50.91 17.17 30.58
CA GLU A 427 -50.75 16.49 31.87
C GLU A 427 -49.56 15.51 31.84
N GLY A 428 -49.05 15.19 30.64
CA GLY A 428 -47.97 14.22 30.43
C GLY A 428 -48.46 12.79 30.17
N SER A 429 -49.76 12.63 29.89
CA SER A 429 -50.31 11.37 29.45
C SER A 429 -49.82 11.05 28.03
N VAL A 430 -49.36 9.83 27.84
CA VAL A 430 -48.76 9.36 26.59
C VAL A 430 -49.73 8.44 25.86
N MET A 431 -50.15 8.80 24.68
CA MET A 431 -50.96 7.98 23.78
C MET A 431 -50.09 7.48 22.61
N ARG A 432 -49.97 6.18 22.43
CA ARG A 432 -49.38 5.59 21.24
C ARG A 432 -50.33 5.71 20.04
N LEU A 433 -49.83 6.21 18.93
CA LEU A 433 -50.53 6.23 17.64
C LEU A 433 -50.20 4.93 16.90
N GLN A 434 -50.97 3.87 17.20
CA GLN A 434 -50.64 2.50 16.80
C GLN A 434 -50.60 2.32 15.28
N ALA A 435 -49.78 1.38 14.85
CA ALA A 435 -49.76 0.87 13.49
C ALA A 435 -50.91 -0.15 13.32
N ASP A 436 -51.74 0.08 12.29
CA ASP A 436 -52.85 -0.82 11.95
C ASP A 436 -52.46 -1.83 10.86
N THR A 437 -51.31 -1.62 10.20
CA THR A 437 -50.79 -2.46 9.12
C THR A 437 -49.28 -2.67 9.28
N PRO A 438 -48.75 -3.79 8.74
CA PRO A 438 -47.33 -4.01 8.67
C PRO A 438 -46.60 -2.92 7.86
N PRO A 439 -45.25 -2.83 7.93
CA PRO A 439 -44.46 -1.96 7.09
C PRO A 439 -44.80 -2.09 5.59
N MET A 440 -44.74 -0.99 4.89
CA MET A 440 -44.99 -0.87 3.46
C MET A 440 -43.96 -1.72 2.67
N GLY A 441 -44.45 -2.58 1.81
CA GLY A 441 -43.63 -3.54 1.04
C GLY A 441 -43.69 -4.97 1.60
N LEU A 442 -44.11 -5.17 2.86
CA LEU A 442 -44.32 -6.51 3.41
C LEU A 442 -45.70 -7.10 3.06
N THR A 443 -46.70 -6.22 2.89
CA THR A 443 -48.06 -6.62 2.50
C THR A 443 -48.67 -5.56 1.60
N ASP A 444 -49.70 -5.93 0.83
CA ASP A 444 -50.49 -5.00 0.00
C ASP A 444 -51.64 -4.33 0.78
N THR A 445 -51.67 -4.45 2.11
CA THR A 445 -52.74 -3.91 2.92
C THR A 445 -52.64 -2.39 3.05
N ALA A 446 -53.67 -1.68 2.65
CA ALA A 446 -53.74 -0.21 2.80
C ALA A 446 -54.01 0.15 4.27
N PRO A 447 -53.31 1.13 4.85
CA PRO A 447 -53.54 1.57 6.21
C PRO A 447 -54.88 2.34 6.36
N ALA A 448 -55.54 2.11 7.45
CA ALA A 448 -56.72 2.90 7.83
C ALA A 448 -56.29 4.21 8.49
N ALA A 449 -57.06 5.28 8.27
CA ALA A 449 -56.79 6.55 8.94
C ALA A 449 -57.42 6.55 10.37
N GLY A 450 -56.54 6.70 11.37
CA GLY A 450 -56.94 7.01 12.74
C GLY A 450 -57.19 8.50 12.98
N SER A 451 -57.89 8.84 14.06
CA SER A 451 -58.10 10.24 14.46
C SER A 451 -58.11 10.38 15.97
N THR A 452 -57.49 11.42 16.47
CA THR A 452 -57.50 11.81 17.89
C THR A 452 -57.68 13.32 18.05
N PRO A 453 -58.29 13.80 19.14
CA PRO A 453 -58.32 15.23 19.46
C PRO A 453 -56.89 15.81 19.53
N TRP A 454 -56.72 17.04 19.12
CA TRP A 454 -55.46 17.80 19.17
C TRP A 454 -55.69 19.16 19.80
N GLN A 455 -55.03 19.44 20.90
CA GLN A 455 -55.14 20.70 21.61
C GLN A 455 -53.93 21.56 21.31
N LYS A 456 -54.18 22.66 20.57
CA LYS A 456 -53.16 23.64 20.22
C LYS A 456 -52.54 24.25 21.47
N GLY A 457 -51.20 24.43 21.50
CA GLY A 457 -50.43 24.95 22.63
C GLY A 457 -50.23 24.00 23.80
N ALA A 458 -50.85 22.82 23.78
CA ALA A 458 -50.79 21.85 24.86
C ALA A 458 -50.18 20.50 24.44
N ASP A 459 -50.65 19.96 23.31
CA ASP A 459 -50.24 18.66 22.83
C ASP A 459 -48.88 18.68 22.13
N THR A 460 -48.13 17.63 22.32
CA THR A 460 -46.83 17.37 21.68
C THR A 460 -46.90 16.07 20.89
N LEU A 461 -46.48 16.09 19.63
CA LEU A 461 -46.25 14.89 18.83
C LEU A 461 -44.76 14.53 18.90
N ALA A 462 -44.48 13.30 19.31
CA ALA A 462 -43.12 12.74 19.36
C ALA A 462 -43.05 11.53 18.44
N LEU A 463 -42.14 11.59 17.45
CA LEU A 463 -41.92 10.57 16.46
C LEU A 463 -40.44 10.23 16.48
N PHE A 464 -40.10 8.94 16.54
CA PHE A 464 -38.69 8.52 16.49
C PHE A 464 -38.55 7.10 15.94
N THR A 465 -37.38 6.80 15.38
CA THR A 465 -37.04 5.48 14.85
C THR A 465 -36.49 4.55 15.93
N ASP A 466 -36.47 3.26 15.66
CA ASP A 466 -36.06 2.23 16.62
C ASP A 466 -34.58 2.31 16.99
N GLY A 467 -33.70 2.83 16.12
CA GLY A 467 -32.29 3.07 16.44
C GLY A 467 -32.07 3.84 17.74
N ILE A 468 -33.00 4.79 18.09
CA ILE A 468 -32.93 5.51 19.37
C ILE A 468 -33.12 4.58 20.56
N VAL A 469 -34.15 3.73 20.52
CA VAL A 469 -34.48 2.83 21.64
C VAL A 469 -33.61 1.59 21.70
N ASP A 470 -33.08 1.17 20.55
CA ASP A 470 -32.20 0.03 20.40
C ASP A 470 -30.72 0.36 20.60
N SER A 471 -30.37 1.65 20.76
CA SER A 471 -29.04 2.09 21.15
C SER A 471 -28.54 1.35 22.39
N ARG A 472 -27.29 0.86 22.33
CA ARG A 472 -26.71 0.00 23.38
C ARG A 472 -25.56 0.71 24.11
N ASN A 473 -25.46 0.41 25.40
CA ASN A 473 -24.31 0.80 26.20
C ASN A 473 -23.15 -0.23 26.05
N ALA A 474 -22.01 0.04 26.68
CA ALA A 474 -20.85 -0.86 26.68
C ALA A 474 -21.15 -2.27 27.27
N ALA A 475 -22.19 -2.42 28.08
CA ALA A 475 -22.66 -3.71 28.61
C ALA A 475 -23.63 -4.44 27.66
N GLY A 476 -23.99 -3.82 26.51
CA GLY A 476 -24.93 -4.36 25.54
C GLY A 476 -26.41 -4.14 25.88
N GLU A 477 -26.70 -3.36 26.90
CA GLU A 477 -28.07 -3.08 27.33
C GLU A 477 -28.70 -2.00 26.45
N ARG A 478 -29.98 -2.18 26.02
CA ARG A 478 -30.72 -1.22 25.23
C ARG A 478 -31.20 -0.04 26.09
N LEU A 479 -31.25 1.16 25.50
CA LEU A 479 -31.80 2.36 26.15
C LEU A 479 -33.28 2.18 26.52
N GLY A 480 -34.06 1.63 25.60
CA GLY A 480 -35.48 1.32 25.77
C GLY A 480 -36.40 2.53 25.63
N GLU A 481 -37.60 2.29 25.12
CA GLU A 481 -38.64 3.29 24.85
C GLU A 481 -39.05 4.09 26.09
N ALA A 482 -39.20 3.43 27.21
CA ALA A 482 -39.64 4.07 28.45
C ALA A 482 -38.70 5.19 28.90
N SER A 483 -37.39 5.01 28.76
CA SER A 483 -36.38 6.01 29.10
C SER A 483 -36.47 7.24 28.19
N VAL A 484 -36.71 7.04 26.90
CA VAL A 484 -36.90 8.11 25.93
C VAL A 484 -38.14 8.93 26.20
N LEU A 485 -39.30 8.24 26.41
CA LEU A 485 -40.59 8.90 26.72
C LEU A 485 -40.53 9.65 28.06
N ASP A 486 -39.88 9.13 29.07
CA ASP A 486 -39.72 9.81 30.37
C ASP A 486 -39.00 11.16 30.21
N VAL A 487 -37.92 11.21 29.39
CA VAL A 487 -37.21 12.45 29.09
C VAL A 487 -38.08 13.42 28.30
N ILE A 488 -38.85 12.95 27.32
CA ILE A 488 -39.76 13.81 26.54
C ILE A 488 -40.85 14.39 27.45
N VAL A 489 -41.50 13.57 28.26
CA VAL A 489 -42.57 13.99 29.18
C VAL A 489 -42.07 15.00 30.21
N ARG A 490 -40.91 14.78 30.83
CA ARG A 490 -40.31 15.73 31.79
C ARG A 490 -39.97 17.07 31.18
N ASN A 491 -39.68 17.10 29.89
CA ASN A 491 -39.34 18.32 29.17
C ASN A 491 -40.48 18.88 28.31
N ARG A 492 -41.68 18.31 28.38
CA ARG A 492 -42.82 18.63 27.50
C ARG A 492 -43.22 20.12 27.43
N THR A 493 -42.92 20.88 28.46
CA THR A 493 -43.23 22.33 28.50
C THR A 493 -42.17 23.19 27.79
N LYS A 494 -41.02 22.59 27.43
CA LYS A 494 -39.93 23.30 26.75
C LYS A 494 -40.14 23.35 25.24
N ALA A 495 -39.39 24.21 24.56
CA ALA A 495 -39.35 24.24 23.10
C ALA A 495 -38.89 22.90 22.50
N PRO A 496 -39.40 22.49 21.32
CA PRO A 496 -39.07 21.24 20.66
C PRO A 496 -37.57 21.00 20.55
N SER A 497 -36.77 22.02 20.23
CA SER A 497 -35.30 21.92 20.13
C SER A 497 -34.61 21.50 21.45
N LYS A 498 -35.16 21.92 22.59
CA LYS A 498 -34.64 21.55 23.92
C LYS A 498 -35.02 20.12 24.29
N ILE A 499 -36.18 19.65 23.83
CA ILE A 499 -36.61 18.23 24.03
C ILE A 499 -35.71 17.31 23.21
N VAL A 500 -35.48 17.61 21.92
CA VAL A 500 -34.58 16.86 21.05
C VAL A 500 -33.16 16.80 21.66
N ALA A 501 -32.61 17.94 22.08
CA ALA A 501 -31.31 17.99 22.72
C ALA A 501 -31.24 17.14 24.01
N ALA A 502 -32.31 17.11 24.82
CA ALA A 502 -32.35 16.32 26.04
C ALA A 502 -32.31 14.79 25.77
N VAL A 503 -33.01 14.35 24.71
CA VAL A 503 -33.02 12.94 24.30
C VAL A 503 -31.64 12.54 23.74
N PHE A 504 -31.03 13.36 22.89
CA PHE A 504 -29.69 13.07 22.36
C PHE A 504 -28.60 13.09 23.45
N ASN A 505 -28.72 13.97 24.45
CA ASN A 505 -27.85 13.94 25.63
C ASN A 505 -28.03 12.65 26.47
N LEU A 506 -29.25 12.11 26.54
CA LEU A 506 -29.50 10.82 27.17
C LEU A 506 -28.82 9.70 26.37
N LEU A 507 -28.95 9.69 25.03
CA LEU A 507 -28.29 8.76 24.13
C LEU A 507 -26.77 8.77 24.32
N GLU A 508 -26.15 9.94 24.24
CA GLU A 508 -24.70 10.11 24.40
C GLU A 508 -24.19 9.58 25.75
N LYS A 509 -24.95 9.80 26.83
CA LYS A 509 -24.62 9.28 28.16
C LYS A 509 -24.79 7.76 28.27
N HIS A 510 -25.78 7.20 27.56
CA HIS A 510 -26.05 5.78 27.59
C HIS A 510 -25.04 5.00 26.74
N SER A 511 -24.84 5.42 25.50
CA SER A 511 -23.99 4.71 24.51
C SER A 511 -22.50 4.96 24.70
N GLY A 512 -22.09 6.12 25.27
CA GLY A 512 -20.68 6.51 25.36
C GLY A 512 -20.01 6.52 23.98
N GLU A 513 -18.96 5.74 23.80
CA GLU A 513 -18.23 5.57 22.54
C GLU A 513 -18.78 4.41 21.68
N THR A 514 -19.83 3.72 22.13
CA THR A 514 -20.42 2.60 21.36
C THR A 514 -21.15 3.15 20.14
N PRO A 515 -20.78 2.76 18.89
CA PRO A 515 -21.48 3.17 17.69
C PRO A 515 -22.94 2.71 17.71
N SER A 516 -23.85 3.54 17.17
CA SER A 516 -25.22 3.13 16.97
C SER A 516 -25.29 2.03 15.90
N PRO A 517 -26.04 0.95 16.13
CA PRO A 517 -26.23 -0.09 15.13
C PRO A 517 -27.16 0.33 13.98
N ASP A 518 -27.96 1.39 14.18
CA ASP A 518 -28.95 1.88 13.23
C ASP A 518 -29.04 3.39 13.25
N ASP A 519 -29.76 3.97 12.27
CA ASP A 519 -29.98 5.40 12.13
C ASP A 519 -30.77 5.96 13.33
N LEU A 520 -30.46 7.17 13.75
CA LEU A 520 -31.10 7.82 14.90
C LEU A 520 -31.93 9.00 14.42
N THR A 521 -33.23 8.87 14.43
CA THR A 521 -34.13 9.97 14.03
C THR A 521 -35.15 10.30 15.12
N LEU A 522 -35.21 11.56 15.51
CA LEU A 522 -36.20 12.11 16.43
C LEU A 522 -36.80 13.36 15.88
N LEU A 523 -38.12 13.44 15.90
CA LEU A 523 -38.89 14.62 15.55
C LEU A 523 -39.88 14.96 16.67
N ILE A 524 -39.86 16.19 17.13
CA ILE A 524 -40.80 16.74 18.12
C ILE A 524 -41.56 17.92 17.46
N LEU A 525 -42.89 17.84 17.49
CA LEU A 525 -43.76 18.88 16.95
C LEU A 525 -44.72 19.38 18.04
N LYS A 526 -44.87 20.68 18.13
CA LYS A 526 -45.87 21.42 18.95
C LYS A 526 -46.58 22.46 18.10
N SER A 527 -47.81 22.76 18.41
CA SER A 527 -48.56 23.77 17.63
C SER A 527 -49.45 24.67 18.49
#